data_21c503bb83b1429dc9ff9d335c3bffe1
#
_entry.id   21c503bb83b1429dc9ff9d335c3bffe1
#
_cell.length_a   1.000
_cell.length_b   1.000
_cell.length_c   1.000
_cell.angle_alpha   90.00
_cell.angle_beta   90.00
_cell.angle_gamma   90.00
#
_symmetry.space_group_name_H-M   'P 1'
#
loop_
_entity.id
_entity.type
_entity.pdbx_description
1 polymer ?
#
loop_
_entity_poly.entity_id
_entity_poly.type
_entity_poly.pdbx_seq_one_letter_code
_entity_poly.pdbx_strand_id
1 'polypeptide(L)'
;KGMTRMTNEGMTIAKSKDKARESKPINKESGHCNREWKDEIKGMSIKNFIMLFLSGVINAIGVTIFIAPVNLYDSGISGTSILLSQLTPEYLSLSVFLIALNVPLFLFGLKRQGAAFTIYAIFAVAIYSISAWLITDVLPVDVSIASPLAGDDLLLCALFGGMISGIGSGLSIRYGGAMDGIEVIAVIFAKRIGITVGTFVMGYNVILYLASGVILKSWILPLYSIVTYAAALKTIDFIVEGIDRSKAALIVTNKPDIICEKLSDEFECGITLMDAKGYYSNSDKTAIYI
;
A
#
# COMPACT_ATOMS: atom_id res chain seq x y z
N LYS A 1 -15.53 7.95 71.97
CA LYS A 1 -15.33 6.54 72.42
C LYS A 1 -15.92 5.64 71.36
N GLY A 2 -15.12 4.84 70.71
CA GLY A 2 -15.55 3.87 69.69
C GLY A 2 -14.49 3.71 68.60
N MET A 3 -13.28 3.35 68.99
CA MET A 3 -12.17 2.97 68.10
C MET A 3 -12.36 1.49 67.79
N THR A 4 -12.74 1.15 66.60
CA THR A 4 -12.84 -0.25 66.13
C THR A 4 -11.64 -0.54 65.24
N ARG A 5 -10.81 -1.47 65.70
CA ARG A 5 -9.66 -2.09 65.03
C ARG A 5 -10.10 -2.67 63.71
N MET A 6 -9.45 -2.27 62.61
CA MET A 6 -9.45 -3.06 61.37
C MET A 6 -8.18 -3.92 61.37
N THR A 7 -8.42 -5.20 61.28
CA THR A 7 -7.47 -6.29 61.36
C THR A 7 -6.60 -6.45 60.12
N ASN A 8 -5.32 -6.68 60.40
CA ASN A 8 -4.19 -6.91 59.51
C ASN A 8 -4.20 -8.32 58.84
N GLU A 9 -5.22 -8.70 58.09
CA GLU A 9 -5.23 -10.00 57.42
C GLU A 9 -5.19 -9.97 55.88
N GLY A 10 -5.18 -8.80 55.25
CA GLY A 10 -5.16 -8.66 53.81
C GLY A 10 -3.75 -8.59 53.15
N MET A 11 -2.68 -8.61 53.95
CA MET A 11 -1.35 -8.30 53.42
C MET A 11 -0.36 -9.47 53.34
N THR A 12 -0.81 -10.69 53.65
CA THR A 12 0.05 -11.87 53.74
C THR A 12 -0.04 -12.83 52.54
N ILE A 13 -0.95 -12.64 51.61
CA ILE A 13 -1.14 -13.58 50.47
C ILE A 13 -0.40 -13.14 49.20
N ALA A 14 0.13 -11.92 49.13
CA ALA A 14 0.84 -11.41 47.95
C ALA A 14 2.35 -11.71 47.90
N LYS A 15 2.94 -12.34 48.90
CA LYS A 15 4.40 -12.57 48.98
C LYS A 15 4.87 -14.00 48.73
N SER A 16 4.01 -14.94 48.34
CA SER A 16 4.35 -16.36 48.20
C SER A 16 4.42 -16.91 46.78
N LYS A 17 4.35 -16.09 45.72
CA LYS A 17 4.44 -16.62 44.31
C LYS A 17 5.59 -16.06 43.47
N ASP A 18 6.53 -15.38 44.07
CA ASP A 18 7.71 -14.84 43.38
C ASP A 18 9.00 -15.67 43.61
N LYS A 19 8.89 -16.97 43.67
CA LYS A 19 10.07 -17.86 43.59
C LYS A 19 9.82 -18.90 42.51
N ALA A 20 10.73 -18.95 41.55
CA ALA A 20 10.89 -19.91 40.46
C ALA A 20 10.25 -19.51 39.11
N ARG A 21 10.80 -18.50 38.47
CA ARG A 21 10.97 -18.49 37.04
C ARG A 21 12.44 -18.29 36.70
N GLU A 22 13.22 -19.34 36.88
CA GLU A 22 14.53 -19.44 36.24
C GLU A 22 14.37 -19.26 34.73
N SER A 23 15.04 -18.24 34.22
CA SER A 23 15.17 -17.97 32.79
C SER A 23 15.92 -19.12 32.11
N LYS A 24 15.21 -20.00 31.43
CA LYS A 24 15.83 -20.88 30.43
C LYS A 24 16.33 -20.02 29.27
N PRO A 25 17.55 -20.23 28.76
CA PRO A 25 18.09 -19.48 27.64
C PRO A 25 17.23 -19.77 26.39
N ILE A 26 16.74 -18.69 25.79
CA ILE A 26 16.03 -18.71 24.51
C ILE A 26 17.04 -19.01 23.41
N ASN A 27 17.16 -20.30 23.09
CA ASN A 27 17.89 -20.77 21.93
C ASN A 27 16.94 -21.57 21.04
N LYS A 28 15.97 -20.88 20.39
CA LYS A 28 14.99 -21.45 19.44
C LYS A 28 14.54 -20.46 18.37
N GLU A 29 15.40 -19.56 17.90
CA GLU A 29 14.98 -18.60 16.87
C GLU A 29 14.91 -19.20 15.45
N SER A 30 15.63 -20.26 15.14
CA SER A 30 15.65 -20.80 13.77
C SER A 30 14.47 -21.73 13.42
N GLY A 31 13.89 -22.39 14.42
CA GLY A 31 12.79 -23.33 14.19
C GLY A 31 11.41 -22.70 14.13
N HIS A 32 11.21 -21.54 14.75
CA HIS A 32 9.93 -20.85 14.77
C HIS A 32 9.69 -20.07 13.47
N CYS A 33 10.71 -19.39 12.97
CA CYS A 33 10.69 -18.67 11.70
C CYS A 33 10.34 -19.58 10.50
N ASN A 34 10.92 -20.78 10.44
CA ASN A 34 10.66 -21.74 9.35
C ASN A 34 9.24 -22.34 9.38
N ARG A 35 8.58 -22.35 10.53
CA ARG A 35 7.20 -22.88 10.65
C ARG A 35 6.17 -21.83 10.25
N GLU A 36 6.38 -20.56 10.63
CA GLU A 36 5.55 -19.44 10.23
C GLU A 36 5.55 -19.25 8.71
N TRP A 37 6.71 -19.32 8.05
CA TRP A 37 6.81 -19.22 6.60
C TRP A 37 6.05 -20.30 5.84
N LYS A 38 6.08 -21.55 6.34
CA LYS A 38 5.35 -22.67 5.73
C LYS A 38 3.85 -22.52 5.87
N ASP A 39 3.38 -21.97 6.97
CA ASP A 39 1.96 -21.75 7.23
C ASP A 39 1.42 -20.55 6.42
N GLU A 40 2.22 -19.48 6.25
CA GLU A 40 1.90 -18.37 5.34
C GLU A 40 1.80 -18.83 3.87
N ILE A 41 2.75 -19.66 3.42
CA ILE A 41 2.74 -20.17 2.04
C ILE A 41 1.55 -21.09 1.77
N LYS A 42 1.11 -21.88 2.76
CA LYS A 42 -0.09 -22.73 2.64
C LYS A 42 -1.40 -21.93 2.54
N GLY A 43 -1.42 -20.72 3.06
CA GLY A 43 -2.56 -19.81 2.99
C GLY A 43 -2.70 -19.07 1.66
N MET A 44 -1.77 -19.21 0.72
CA MET A 44 -1.81 -18.51 -0.56
C MET A 44 -2.94 -19.02 -1.45
N SER A 45 -3.77 -18.09 -1.97
CA SER A 45 -4.91 -18.41 -2.82
C SER A 45 -4.54 -18.35 -4.31
N ILE A 46 -4.96 -19.33 -5.08
CA ILE A 46 -4.85 -19.33 -6.55
C ILE A 46 -5.56 -18.12 -7.15
N LYS A 47 -6.69 -17.70 -6.56
CA LYS A 47 -7.41 -16.50 -6.96
C LYS A 47 -6.51 -15.27 -6.95
N ASN A 48 -5.67 -15.11 -5.90
CA ASN A 48 -4.75 -13.98 -5.80
C ASN A 48 -3.71 -14.00 -6.92
N PHE A 49 -3.16 -15.15 -7.26
CA PHE A 49 -2.22 -15.27 -8.39
C PHE A 49 -2.85 -14.90 -9.74
N ILE A 50 -4.10 -15.31 -9.99
CA ILE A 50 -4.83 -14.93 -11.21
C ILE A 50 -5.03 -13.41 -11.25
N MET A 51 -5.42 -12.80 -10.13
CA MET A 51 -5.66 -11.36 -10.08
C MET A 51 -4.34 -10.56 -10.17
N LEU A 52 -3.25 -11.08 -9.61
CA LEU A 52 -1.92 -10.49 -9.75
C LEU A 52 -1.36 -10.62 -11.18
N PHE A 53 -1.65 -11.72 -11.87
CA PHE A 53 -1.34 -11.86 -13.28
C PHE A 53 -2.05 -10.78 -14.11
N LEU A 54 -3.37 -10.64 -13.92
CA LEU A 54 -4.16 -9.62 -14.61
C LEU A 54 -3.64 -8.20 -14.27
N SER A 55 -3.33 -7.96 -13.02
CA SER A 55 -2.74 -6.72 -12.51
C SER A 55 -1.43 -6.37 -13.24
N GLY A 56 -0.50 -7.33 -13.37
CA GLY A 56 0.76 -7.13 -14.08
C GLY A 56 0.60 -6.81 -15.57
N VAL A 57 -0.32 -7.50 -16.24
CA VAL A 57 -0.63 -7.24 -17.65
C VAL A 57 -1.25 -5.86 -17.85
N ILE A 58 -2.23 -5.48 -17.03
CA ILE A 58 -2.89 -4.17 -17.10
C ILE A 58 -1.87 -3.05 -16.87
N ASN A 59 -1.01 -3.20 -15.85
CA ASN A 59 0.02 -2.20 -15.57
C ASN A 59 1.02 -2.07 -16.74
N ALA A 60 1.45 -3.18 -17.33
CA ALA A 60 2.30 -3.18 -18.51
C ALA A 60 1.68 -2.39 -19.67
N ILE A 61 0.39 -2.60 -19.95
CA ILE A 61 -0.33 -1.87 -20.99
C ILE A 61 -0.33 -0.36 -20.70
N GLY A 62 -0.66 0.05 -19.48
CA GLY A 62 -0.68 1.47 -19.10
C GLY A 62 0.67 2.14 -19.29
N VAL A 63 1.72 1.48 -18.81
CA VAL A 63 3.08 2.04 -18.86
C VAL A 63 3.67 2.00 -20.27
N THR A 64 3.62 0.85 -20.95
CA THR A 64 4.32 0.68 -22.24
C THR A 64 3.60 1.31 -23.42
N ILE A 65 2.27 1.41 -23.39
CA ILE A 65 1.48 1.97 -24.50
C ILE A 65 1.27 3.48 -24.35
N PHE A 66 1.14 4.00 -23.13
CA PHE A 66 0.78 5.39 -22.93
C PHE A 66 1.92 6.23 -22.31
N ILE A 67 2.61 5.71 -21.28
CA ILE A 67 3.54 6.52 -20.47
C ILE A 67 4.95 6.54 -21.12
N ALA A 68 5.51 5.36 -21.37
CA ALA A 68 6.88 5.23 -21.86
C ALA A 68 7.12 5.84 -23.24
N PRO A 69 6.23 5.70 -24.25
CA PRO A 69 6.46 6.23 -25.60
C PRO A 69 6.62 7.75 -25.65
N VAL A 70 5.90 8.46 -24.78
CA VAL A 70 5.94 9.94 -24.70
C VAL A 70 6.90 10.43 -23.62
N ASN A 71 7.74 9.54 -23.08
CA ASN A 71 8.74 9.85 -22.06
C ASN A 71 8.18 10.43 -20.77
N LEU A 72 6.93 10.12 -20.43
CA LEU A 72 6.36 10.43 -19.14
C LEU A 72 6.88 9.46 -18.08
N TYR A 73 6.86 9.88 -16.84
CA TYR A 73 7.29 9.05 -15.71
C TYR A 73 6.08 8.56 -14.94
N ASP A 74 6.05 7.25 -14.70
CA ASP A 74 5.18 6.62 -13.70
C ASP A 74 5.74 6.90 -12.29
N SER A 75 5.10 6.36 -11.26
CA SER A 75 5.56 6.51 -9.88
C SER A 75 6.69 5.53 -9.54
N GLY A 76 7.47 5.87 -8.52
CA GLY A 76 8.37 4.94 -7.85
C GLY A 76 9.51 4.40 -8.72
N ILE A 77 9.76 3.11 -8.58
CA ILE A 77 10.82 2.41 -9.31
C ILE A 77 10.46 2.28 -10.79
N SER A 78 9.19 2.14 -11.13
CA SER A 78 8.74 2.13 -12.53
C SER A 78 9.16 3.42 -13.24
N GLY A 79 8.87 4.59 -12.64
CA GLY A 79 9.31 5.89 -13.18
C GLY A 79 10.82 6.03 -13.23
N THR A 80 11.55 5.53 -12.22
CA THR A 80 13.02 5.51 -12.24
C THR A 80 13.55 4.60 -13.35
N SER A 81 12.91 3.46 -13.60
CA SER A 81 13.26 2.53 -14.67
C SER A 81 13.08 3.17 -16.05
N ILE A 82 12.01 3.95 -16.25
CA ILE A 82 11.78 4.73 -17.48
C ILE A 82 12.90 5.76 -17.66
N LEU A 83 13.22 6.54 -16.63
CA LEU A 83 14.30 7.53 -16.71
C LEU A 83 15.65 6.89 -17.05
N LEU A 84 15.98 5.76 -16.41
CA LEU A 84 17.24 5.06 -16.69
C LEU A 84 17.28 4.45 -18.10
N SER A 85 16.16 3.90 -18.59
CA SER A 85 16.11 3.37 -19.96
C SER A 85 16.32 4.45 -21.01
N GLN A 86 15.90 5.70 -20.74
CA GLN A 86 16.14 6.84 -21.63
C GLN A 86 17.59 7.33 -21.62
N LEU A 87 18.31 7.14 -20.52
CA LEU A 87 19.70 7.58 -20.36
C LEU A 87 20.72 6.52 -20.78
N THR A 88 20.27 5.31 -21.06
CA THR A 88 21.13 4.17 -21.37
C THR A 88 20.95 3.69 -22.82
N PRO A 89 21.92 2.95 -23.39
CA PRO A 89 21.79 2.40 -24.73
C PRO A 89 20.59 1.44 -24.87
N GLU A 90 20.08 1.29 -26.10
CA GLU A 90 18.86 0.53 -26.44
C GLU A 90 18.84 -0.93 -25.95
N TYR A 91 20.00 -1.57 -25.73
CA TYR A 91 20.06 -2.94 -25.20
C TYR A 91 19.66 -3.05 -23.72
N LEU A 92 19.59 -1.93 -22.99
CA LEU A 92 19.09 -1.87 -21.62
C LEU A 92 17.64 -1.38 -21.62
N SER A 93 16.72 -2.32 -21.89
CA SER A 93 15.30 -2.02 -21.97
C SER A 93 14.69 -1.68 -20.60
N LEU A 94 13.51 -1.04 -20.63
CA LEU A 94 12.68 -0.78 -19.44
C LEU A 94 12.50 -2.02 -18.56
N SER A 95 12.27 -3.17 -19.18
CA SER A 95 12.03 -4.45 -18.48
C SER A 95 13.23 -4.91 -17.65
N VAL A 96 14.45 -4.66 -18.13
CA VAL A 96 15.68 -4.97 -17.40
C VAL A 96 15.77 -4.14 -16.13
N PHE A 97 15.52 -2.82 -16.22
CA PHE A 97 15.55 -1.93 -15.06
C PHE A 97 14.43 -2.24 -14.06
N LEU A 98 13.22 -2.58 -14.55
CA LEU A 98 12.12 -3.00 -13.67
C LEU A 98 12.51 -4.20 -12.80
N ILE A 99 13.13 -5.20 -13.37
CA ILE A 99 13.60 -6.38 -12.62
C ILE A 99 14.79 -6.00 -11.72
N ALA A 100 15.82 -5.37 -12.28
CA ALA A 100 17.07 -5.09 -11.60
C ALA A 100 16.89 -4.20 -10.36
N LEU A 101 15.99 -3.23 -10.40
CA LEU A 101 15.74 -2.31 -9.30
C LEU A 101 14.73 -2.87 -8.28
N ASN A 102 13.71 -3.60 -8.73
CA ASN A 102 12.68 -4.13 -7.83
C ASN A 102 13.17 -5.36 -7.02
N VAL A 103 13.96 -6.25 -7.61
CA VAL A 103 14.40 -7.48 -6.92
C VAL A 103 15.14 -7.21 -5.61
N PRO A 104 16.16 -6.32 -5.54
CA PRO A 104 16.83 -6.00 -4.27
C PRO A 104 15.87 -5.46 -3.20
N LEU A 105 14.88 -4.65 -3.62
CA LEU A 105 13.93 -4.03 -2.72
C LEU A 105 12.96 -5.06 -2.13
N PHE A 106 12.50 -6.01 -2.94
CA PHE A 106 11.66 -7.11 -2.46
C PHE A 106 12.42 -8.07 -1.55
N LEU A 107 13.69 -8.36 -1.84
CA LEU A 107 14.53 -9.16 -0.95
C LEU A 107 14.72 -8.47 0.41
N PHE A 108 14.84 -7.16 0.43
CA PHE A 108 14.86 -6.39 1.67
C PHE A 108 13.49 -6.43 2.39
N GLY A 109 12.40 -6.34 1.63
CA GLY A 109 11.03 -6.43 2.14
C GLY A 109 10.68 -7.77 2.77
N LEU A 110 11.25 -8.88 2.26
CA LEU A 110 11.00 -10.24 2.71
C LEU A 110 11.14 -10.41 4.23
N LYS A 111 12.15 -9.77 4.83
CA LYS A 111 12.41 -9.83 6.27
C LYS A 111 11.41 -9.04 7.11
N ARG A 112 10.60 -8.17 6.51
CA ARG A 112 9.77 -7.22 7.24
C ARG A 112 8.27 -7.35 6.99
N GLN A 113 7.87 -7.80 5.80
CA GLN A 113 6.46 -7.86 5.36
C GLN A 113 5.88 -9.28 5.34
N GLY A 114 6.74 -10.30 5.51
CA GLY A 114 6.33 -11.69 5.42
C GLY A 114 6.57 -12.31 4.03
N ALA A 115 6.57 -13.64 4.00
CA ALA A 115 6.89 -14.39 2.78
C ALA A 115 5.78 -14.30 1.73
N ALA A 116 4.51 -14.40 2.14
CA ALA A 116 3.38 -14.39 1.22
C ALA A 116 3.28 -13.08 0.44
N PHE A 117 3.39 -11.93 1.12
CA PHE A 117 3.40 -10.62 0.48
C PHE A 117 4.54 -10.49 -0.54
N THR A 118 5.75 -10.91 -0.15
CA THR A 118 6.93 -10.78 -1.02
C THR A 118 6.83 -11.68 -2.24
N ILE A 119 6.31 -12.90 -2.11
CA ILE A 119 6.10 -13.82 -3.24
C ILE A 119 5.08 -13.23 -4.21
N TYR A 120 3.96 -12.69 -3.71
CA TYR A 120 2.96 -12.03 -4.52
C TYR A 120 3.51 -10.80 -5.25
N ALA A 121 4.32 -9.98 -4.57
CA ALA A 121 4.95 -8.81 -5.18
C ALA A 121 5.97 -9.18 -6.25
N ILE A 122 6.85 -10.14 -5.98
CA ILE A 122 7.81 -10.66 -6.98
C ILE A 122 7.07 -11.23 -8.19
N PHE A 123 6.00 -12.01 -7.97
CA PHE A 123 5.19 -12.57 -9.05
C PHE A 123 4.55 -11.46 -9.89
N ALA A 124 3.92 -10.45 -9.25
CA ALA A 124 3.27 -9.35 -9.96
C ALA A 124 4.26 -8.55 -10.81
N VAL A 125 5.44 -8.20 -10.26
CA VAL A 125 6.50 -7.48 -10.99
C VAL A 125 7.11 -8.34 -12.10
N ALA A 126 7.28 -9.65 -11.90
CA ALA A 126 7.74 -10.54 -12.95
C ALA A 126 6.77 -10.57 -14.13
N ILE A 127 5.47 -10.71 -13.89
CA ILE A 127 4.43 -10.65 -14.92
C ILE A 127 4.43 -9.28 -15.60
N TYR A 128 4.51 -8.19 -14.84
CA TYR A 128 4.62 -6.84 -15.39
C TYR A 128 5.82 -6.70 -16.32
N SER A 129 7.00 -7.14 -15.88
CA SER A 129 8.23 -7.04 -16.67
C SER A 129 8.20 -7.91 -17.93
N ILE A 130 7.66 -9.13 -17.84
CA ILE A 130 7.50 -10.02 -19.00
C ILE A 130 6.48 -9.44 -19.98
N SER A 131 5.37 -8.90 -19.50
CA SER A 131 4.34 -8.29 -20.35
C SER A 131 4.87 -7.01 -21.02
N ALA A 132 5.64 -6.19 -20.27
CA ALA A 132 6.29 -5.01 -20.83
C ALA A 132 7.27 -5.41 -21.94
N TRP A 133 8.16 -6.39 -21.70
CA TRP A 133 9.08 -6.90 -22.72
C TRP A 133 8.33 -7.46 -23.95
N LEU A 134 7.24 -8.21 -23.73
CA LEU A 134 6.44 -8.75 -24.83
C LEU A 134 5.84 -7.64 -25.70
N ILE A 135 5.38 -6.55 -25.09
CA ILE A 135 4.77 -5.42 -25.82
C ILE A 135 5.85 -4.60 -26.56
N THR A 136 7.00 -4.33 -25.91
CA THR A 136 8.01 -3.44 -26.47
C THR A 136 8.93 -4.12 -27.48
N ASP A 137 9.31 -5.39 -27.23
CA ASP A 137 10.39 -6.05 -27.98
C ASP A 137 9.89 -7.16 -28.92
N VAL A 138 8.71 -7.75 -28.66
CA VAL A 138 8.22 -8.93 -29.41
C VAL A 138 7.04 -8.61 -30.30
N LEU A 139 6.07 -7.83 -29.80
CA LEU A 139 4.90 -7.46 -30.59
C LEU A 139 5.24 -6.36 -31.60
N PRO A 140 4.66 -6.41 -32.84
CA PRO A 140 4.85 -5.39 -33.87
C PRO A 140 4.07 -4.11 -33.55
N VAL A 141 4.13 -3.64 -32.31
CA VAL A 141 3.51 -2.38 -31.86
C VAL A 141 4.60 -1.35 -31.81
N ASP A 142 4.52 -0.35 -32.69
CA ASP A 142 5.50 0.73 -32.69
C ASP A 142 5.19 1.68 -31.50
N VAL A 143 5.97 1.52 -30.47
CA VAL A 143 5.92 2.35 -29.25
C VAL A 143 7.14 3.30 -29.15
N SER A 144 7.92 3.43 -30.22
CA SER A 144 9.21 4.12 -30.18
C SER A 144 9.11 5.65 -30.28
N ILE A 145 8.07 6.17 -30.92
CA ILE A 145 7.96 7.60 -31.25
C ILE A 145 6.76 8.25 -30.55
N ALA A 146 5.64 7.54 -30.46
CA ALA A 146 4.39 8.07 -29.91
C ALA A 146 3.54 6.93 -29.32
N SER A 147 2.52 7.28 -28.54
CA SER A 147 1.55 6.29 -28.08
C SER A 147 0.76 5.72 -29.26
N PRO A 148 0.64 4.39 -29.41
CA PRO A 148 -0.12 3.79 -30.49
C PRO A 148 -1.62 4.17 -30.49
N LEU A 149 -2.15 4.59 -29.33
CA LEU A 149 -3.57 4.92 -29.16
C LEU A 149 -3.83 6.41 -28.98
N ALA A 150 -2.90 7.16 -28.39
CA ALA A 150 -3.08 8.58 -28.05
C ALA A 150 -2.14 9.52 -28.84
N GLY A 151 -1.26 8.99 -29.70
CA GLY A 151 -0.30 9.81 -30.43
C GLY A 151 0.63 10.60 -29.49
N ASP A 152 0.87 11.87 -29.82
CA ASP A 152 1.75 12.77 -29.07
C ASP A 152 1.01 13.61 -28.02
N ASP A 153 -0.26 13.34 -27.75
CA ASP A 153 -1.01 14.09 -26.75
C ASP A 153 -0.58 13.69 -25.33
N LEU A 154 0.29 14.51 -24.76
CA LEU A 154 0.86 14.28 -23.43
C LEU A 154 -0.21 14.22 -22.33
N LEU A 155 -1.29 15.02 -22.45
CA LEU A 155 -2.35 15.02 -21.43
C LEU A 155 -3.16 13.73 -21.49
N LEU A 156 -3.52 13.29 -22.70
CA LEU A 156 -4.24 12.05 -22.92
C LEU A 156 -3.42 10.86 -22.44
N CYS A 157 -2.13 10.81 -22.80
CA CYS A 157 -1.20 9.78 -22.35
C CYS A 157 -1.04 9.79 -20.82
N ALA A 158 -0.91 10.96 -20.20
CA ALA A 158 -0.78 11.11 -18.76
C ALA A 158 -2.03 10.59 -18.01
N LEU A 159 -3.22 10.98 -18.46
CA LEU A 159 -4.48 10.59 -17.81
C LEU A 159 -4.76 9.09 -17.98
N PHE A 160 -4.82 8.61 -19.22
CA PHE A 160 -5.15 7.20 -19.47
C PHE A 160 -4.03 6.26 -19.04
N GLY A 161 -2.76 6.62 -19.26
CA GLY A 161 -1.63 5.85 -18.77
C GLY A 161 -1.65 5.73 -17.25
N GLY A 162 -1.84 6.85 -16.54
CA GLY A 162 -1.96 6.88 -15.09
C GLY A 162 -3.18 6.08 -14.58
N MET A 163 -4.34 6.21 -15.21
CA MET A 163 -5.52 5.44 -14.83
C MET A 163 -5.33 3.93 -15.02
N ILE A 164 -4.80 3.51 -16.17
CA ILE A 164 -4.61 2.08 -16.47
C ILE A 164 -3.51 1.48 -15.58
N SER A 165 -2.37 2.15 -15.41
CA SER A 165 -1.33 1.70 -14.48
C SER A 165 -1.85 1.68 -13.04
N GLY A 166 -2.66 2.66 -12.66
CA GLY A 166 -3.33 2.73 -11.37
C GLY A 166 -4.31 1.57 -11.12
N ILE A 167 -5.04 1.09 -12.13
CA ILE A 167 -5.85 -0.14 -12.03
C ILE A 167 -4.95 -1.34 -11.73
N GLY A 168 -3.86 -1.48 -12.46
CA GLY A 168 -2.88 -2.54 -12.24
C GLY A 168 -2.34 -2.51 -10.81
N SER A 169 -1.77 -1.40 -10.38
CA SER A 169 -1.20 -1.24 -9.04
C SER A 169 -2.24 -1.42 -7.94
N GLY A 170 -3.44 -0.85 -8.10
CA GLY A 170 -4.55 -1.00 -7.15
C GLY A 170 -5.00 -2.45 -6.99
N LEU A 171 -5.10 -3.21 -8.07
CA LEU A 171 -5.40 -4.64 -8.02
C LEU A 171 -4.30 -5.41 -7.29
N SER A 172 -3.03 -5.11 -7.56
CA SER A 172 -1.91 -5.75 -6.85
C SER A 172 -2.01 -5.55 -5.35
N ILE A 173 -2.20 -4.32 -4.90
CA ILE A 173 -2.34 -3.98 -3.48
C ILE A 173 -3.55 -4.70 -2.86
N ARG A 174 -4.69 -4.68 -3.53
CA ARG A 174 -5.94 -5.30 -3.04
C ARG A 174 -5.81 -6.81 -2.83
N TYR A 175 -4.99 -7.48 -3.65
CA TYR A 175 -4.75 -8.93 -3.55
C TYR A 175 -3.46 -9.30 -2.82
N GLY A 176 -2.91 -8.37 -2.05
CA GLY A 176 -1.83 -8.61 -1.09
C GLY A 176 -0.44 -8.63 -1.69
N GLY A 177 -0.27 -8.07 -2.90
CA GLY A 177 1.03 -7.85 -3.54
C GLY A 177 1.43 -6.37 -3.55
N ALA A 178 2.46 -6.06 -4.33
CA ALA A 178 2.90 -4.72 -4.68
C ALA A 178 3.42 -4.73 -6.12
N MET A 179 3.22 -3.63 -6.84
CA MET A 179 3.77 -3.46 -8.19
C MET A 179 5.15 -2.82 -8.19
N ASP A 180 5.50 -2.17 -7.09
CA ASP A 180 6.69 -1.36 -7.00
C ASP A 180 7.43 -1.59 -5.69
N GLY A 181 8.76 -1.76 -5.79
CA GLY A 181 9.63 -1.94 -4.63
C GLY A 181 9.66 -0.73 -3.70
N ILE A 182 9.35 0.47 -4.20
CA ILE A 182 9.26 1.66 -3.34
C ILE A 182 8.10 1.56 -2.35
N GLU A 183 6.99 0.93 -2.72
CA GLU A 183 5.85 0.71 -1.82
C GLU A 183 6.28 -0.18 -0.63
N VAL A 184 7.07 -1.21 -0.90
CA VAL A 184 7.61 -2.10 0.15
C VAL A 184 8.51 -1.32 1.11
N ILE A 185 9.41 -0.49 0.57
CA ILE A 185 10.27 0.37 1.37
C ILE A 185 9.44 1.39 2.15
N ALA A 186 8.47 2.01 1.50
CA ALA A 186 7.61 3.01 2.10
C ALA A 186 6.88 2.47 3.35
N VAL A 187 6.35 1.24 3.31
CA VAL A 187 5.73 0.61 4.47
C VAL A 187 6.71 0.43 5.63
N ILE A 188 7.97 0.09 5.33
CA ILE A 188 9.00 -0.11 6.36
C ILE A 188 9.44 1.20 6.99
N PHE A 189 9.75 2.20 6.17
CA PHE A 189 10.31 3.47 6.63
C PHE A 189 9.26 4.43 7.17
N ALA A 190 8.06 4.47 6.57
CA ALA A 190 6.97 5.32 7.02
C ALA A 190 6.60 5.06 8.49
N LYS A 191 6.55 3.80 8.90
CA LYS A 191 6.33 3.40 10.30
C LYS A 191 7.43 3.89 11.25
N ARG A 192 8.68 4.00 10.77
CA ARG A 192 9.81 4.48 11.60
C ARG A 192 9.82 6.00 11.75
N ILE A 193 9.46 6.70 10.68
CA ILE A 193 9.51 8.17 10.61
C ILE A 193 8.20 8.79 11.10
N GLY A 194 7.13 7.99 11.22
CA GLY A 194 5.81 8.47 11.66
C GLY A 194 5.03 9.21 10.55
N ILE A 195 5.30 8.91 9.28
CA ILE A 195 4.60 9.46 8.13
C ILE A 195 3.74 8.38 7.45
N THR A 196 2.83 8.77 6.57
CA THR A 196 2.05 7.80 5.79
C THR A 196 2.87 7.22 4.64
N VAL A 197 2.51 6.01 4.19
CA VAL A 197 3.13 5.35 3.02
C VAL A 197 3.01 6.25 1.79
N GLY A 198 1.84 6.82 1.54
CA GLY A 198 1.62 7.73 0.41
C GLY A 198 2.48 8.99 0.47
N THR A 199 2.70 9.58 1.66
CA THR A 199 3.59 10.73 1.84
C THR A 199 5.05 10.36 1.50
N PHE A 200 5.50 9.16 1.89
CA PHE A 200 6.84 8.70 1.54
C PHE A 200 7.01 8.53 0.03
N VAL A 201 6.07 7.83 -0.63
CA VAL A 201 6.09 7.62 -2.09
C VAL A 201 5.99 8.95 -2.84
N MET A 202 5.14 9.88 -2.37
CA MET A 202 5.04 11.21 -2.96
C MET A 202 6.36 11.97 -2.85
N GLY A 203 7.03 11.93 -1.70
CA GLY A 203 8.36 12.54 -1.52
C GLY A 203 9.40 11.99 -2.49
N TYR A 204 9.43 10.67 -2.67
CA TYR A 204 10.27 10.01 -3.65
C TYR A 204 9.98 10.48 -5.09
N ASN A 205 8.71 10.53 -5.47
CA ASN A 205 8.28 10.96 -6.80
C ASN A 205 8.65 12.43 -7.09
N VAL A 206 8.51 13.31 -6.11
CA VAL A 206 8.94 14.70 -6.25
C VAL A 206 10.45 14.78 -6.56
N ILE A 207 11.28 14.01 -5.83
CA ILE A 207 12.72 13.95 -6.09
C ILE A 207 12.99 13.40 -7.49
N LEU A 208 12.31 12.33 -7.91
CA LEU A 208 12.44 11.73 -9.24
C LEU A 208 12.09 12.74 -10.33
N TYR A 209 10.96 13.44 -10.22
CA TYR A 209 10.49 14.39 -11.22
C TYR A 209 11.41 15.64 -11.30
N LEU A 210 11.91 16.12 -10.17
CA LEU A 210 12.91 17.19 -10.16
C LEU A 210 14.21 16.75 -10.82
N ALA A 211 14.70 15.55 -10.50
CA ALA A 211 15.90 15.00 -11.11
C ALA A 211 15.73 14.83 -12.62
N SER A 212 14.61 14.31 -13.10
CA SER A 212 14.33 14.15 -14.52
C SER A 212 14.29 15.50 -15.24
N GLY A 213 13.68 16.53 -14.65
CA GLY A 213 13.61 17.89 -15.19
C GLY A 213 15.00 18.52 -15.37
N VAL A 214 15.89 18.32 -14.40
CA VAL A 214 17.28 18.83 -14.47
C VAL A 214 18.10 18.06 -15.48
N ILE A 215 18.04 16.72 -15.50
CA ILE A 215 18.82 15.85 -16.37
C ILE A 215 18.45 16.08 -17.85
N LEU A 216 17.17 16.09 -18.14
CA LEU A 216 16.64 16.23 -19.51
C LEU A 216 16.48 17.69 -19.94
N LYS A 217 16.74 18.65 -19.05
CA LYS A 217 16.60 20.09 -19.31
C LYS A 217 15.20 20.49 -19.84
N SER A 218 14.18 19.74 -19.45
CA SER A 218 12.79 19.96 -19.83
C SER A 218 11.88 19.81 -18.60
N TRP A 219 11.07 20.82 -18.33
CA TRP A 219 10.11 20.80 -17.22
C TRP A 219 8.72 20.35 -17.63
N ILE A 220 8.45 20.22 -18.94
CA ILE A 220 7.16 19.81 -19.46
C ILE A 220 6.82 18.38 -19.03
N LEU A 221 7.74 17.44 -19.25
CA LEU A 221 7.57 16.03 -18.91
C LEU A 221 7.35 15.79 -17.41
N PRO A 222 8.15 16.36 -16.50
CA PRO A 222 7.88 16.27 -15.05
C PRO A 222 6.50 16.78 -14.63
N LEU A 223 6.02 17.89 -15.21
CA LEU A 223 4.70 18.44 -14.89
C LEU A 223 3.57 17.51 -15.35
N TYR A 224 3.65 16.94 -16.55
CA TYR A 224 2.68 15.93 -16.98
C TYR A 224 2.79 14.63 -16.18
N SER A 225 3.98 14.26 -15.70
CA SER A 225 4.16 13.10 -14.81
C SER A 225 3.47 13.28 -13.45
N ILE A 226 3.35 14.51 -12.95
CA ILE A 226 2.51 14.81 -11.78
C ILE A 226 1.05 14.50 -12.08
N VAL A 227 0.56 14.82 -13.27
CA VAL A 227 -0.82 14.49 -13.69
C VAL A 227 -1.00 12.98 -13.79
N THR A 228 -0.04 12.28 -14.40
CA THR A 228 -0.02 10.80 -14.45
C THR A 228 -0.12 10.19 -13.05
N TYR A 229 0.71 10.65 -12.12
CA TYR A 229 0.69 10.17 -10.75
C TYR A 229 -0.62 10.48 -10.01
N ALA A 230 -1.17 11.68 -10.20
CA ALA A 230 -2.45 12.04 -9.61
C ALA A 230 -3.61 11.16 -10.13
N ALA A 231 -3.63 10.87 -11.43
CA ALA A 231 -4.61 9.95 -12.04
C ALA A 231 -4.43 8.53 -11.51
N ALA A 232 -3.20 8.03 -11.45
CA ALA A 232 -2.88 6.70 -10.89
C ALA A 232 -3.31 6.60 -9.43
N LEU A 233 -2.94 7.57 -8.58
CA LEU A 233 -3.26 7.57 -7.16
C LEU A 233 -4.77 7.52 -6.91
N LYS A 234 -5.54 8.33 -7.63
CA LYS A 234 -7.01 8.33 -7.51
C LYS A 234 -7.63 7.00 -7.96
N THR A 235 -7.07 6.39 -8.98
CA THR A 235 -7.52 5.09 -9.47
C THR A 235 -7.15 3.98 -8.49
N ILE A 236 -5.96 4.00 -7.91
CA ILE A 236 -5.53 3.08 -6.86
C ILE A 236 -6.47 3.17 -5.66
N ASP A 237 -6.73 4.37 -5.16
CA ASP A 237 -7.65 4.59 -4.03
C ASP A 237 -9.03 3.97 -4.33
N PHE A 238 -9.57 4.21 -5.53
CA PHE A 238 -10.86 3.67 -5.95
C PHE A 238 -10.88 2.13 -6.00
N ILE A 239 -9.83 1.51 -6.53
CA ILE A 239 -9.74 0.05 -6.64
C ILE A 239 -9.51 -0.61 -5.27
N VAL A 240 -8.66 -0.03 -4.43
CA VAL A 240 -8.31 -0.58 -3.11
C VAL A 240 -9.46 -0.44 -2.12
N GLU A 241 -10.04 0.75 -2.02
CA GLU A 241 -11.12 1.02 -1.07
C GLU A 241 -12.50 0.53 -1.55
N GLY A 242 -12.68 0.43 -2.88
CA GLY A 242 -13.94 0.03 -3.52
C GLY A 242 -14.93 1.18 -3.66
N ILE A 243 -16.11 0.85 -4.22
CA ILE A 243 -17.17 1.82 -4.51
C ILE A 243 -17.95 2.16 -3.24
N ASP A 244 -18.17 1.18 -2.38
CA ASP A 244 -18.95 1.33 -1.15
C ASP A 244 -18.05 1.76 0.02
N ARG A 245 -17.87 3.07 0.15
CA ARG A 245 -17.21 3.65 1.33
C ARG A 245 -18.24 3.84 2.43
N SER A 246 -18.31 2.89 3.35
CA SER A 246 -19.07 3.09 4.58
C SER A 246 -18.24 3.92 5.56
N LYS A 247 -18.87 4.93 6.12
CA LYS A 247 -18.31 5.68 7.25
C LYS A 247 -19.06 5.26 8.49
N ALA A 248 -18.36 4.98 9.57
CA ALA A 248 -18.95 4.73 10.86
C ALA A 248 -18.58 5.88 11.81
N ALA A 249 -19.53 6.26 12.66
CA ALA A 249 -19.28 7.23 13.71
C ALA A 249 -19.63 6.62 15.07
N LEU A 250 -18.77 6.82 16.05
CA LEU A 250 -19.03 6.49 17.45
C LEU A 250 -19.20 7.79 18.23
N ILE A 251 -20.43 8.04 18.70
CA ILE A 251 -20.80 9.26 19.42
C ILE A 251 -21.09 8.91 20.88
N VAL A 252 -20.34 9.46 21.82
CA VAL A 252 -20.57 9.26 23.26
C VAL A 252 -21.32 10.46 23.82
N THR A 253 -22.52 10.24 24.36
CA THR A 253 -23.42 11.32 24.77
C THR A 253 -24.18 11.01 26.05
N ASN A 254 -24.68 12.07 26.71
CA ASN A 254 -25.63 11.98 27.81
C ASN A 254 -27.08 12.21 27.33
N LYS A 255 -27.29 12.49 26.04
CA LYS A 255 -28.61 12.77 25.45
C LYS A 255 -28.80 11.91 24.20
N PRO A 256 -28.91 10.58 24.35
CA PRO A 256 -28.95 9.68 23.19
C PRO A 256 -30.21 9.91 22.34
N ASP A 257 -31.39 10.13 22.95
CA ASP A 257 -32.65 10.21 22.23
C ASP A 257 -32.67 11.34 21.19
N ILE A 258 -32.24 12.53 21.58
CA ILE A 258 -32.20 13.70 20.67
C ILE A 258 -31.26 13.48 19.49
N ILE A 259 -30.12 12.82 19.75
CA ILE A 259 -29.12 12.56 18.70
C ILE A 259 -29.60 11.45 17.79
N CYS A 260 -30.19 10.38 18.33
CA CYS A 260 -30.71 9.27 17.55
C CYS A 260 -31.85 9.68 16.65
N GLU A 261 -32.80 10.50 17.17
CA GLU A 261 -33.89 11.02 16.38
C GLU A 261 -33.37 11.82 15.15
N LYS A 262 -32.46 12.77 15.37
CA LYS A 262 -31.87 13.55 14.29
C LYS A 262 -31.05 12.72 13.30
N LEU A 263 -30.27 11.75 13.78
CA LEU A 263 -29.47 10.90 12.92
C LEU A 263 -30.36 9.93 12.10
N SER A 264 -31.43 9.43 12.69
CA SER A 264 -32.39 8.56 12.00
C SER A 264 -33.12 9.29 10.90
N ASP A 265 -33.54 10.54 11.18
CA ASP A 265 -34.26 11.38 10.22
C ASP A 265 -33.37 11.83 9.04
N GLU A 266 -32.09 12.11 9.31
CA GLU A 266 -31.17 12.64 8.29
C GLU A 266 -30.52 11.53 7.43
N PHE A 267 -30.20 10.38 8.03
CA PHE A 267 -29.42 9.33 7.35
C PHE A 267 -30.22 8.07 7.01
N GLU A 268 -31.44 7.94 7.46
CA GLU A 268 -32.33 6.78 7.24
C GLU A 268 -31.61 5.41 7.49
N CYS A 269 -30.72 5.35 8.47
CA CYS A 269 -29.88 4.18 8.74
C CYS A 269 -30.11 3.62 10.14
N GLY A 270 -29.72 2.36 10.32
CA GLY A 270 -29.78 1.68 11.60
C GLY A 270 -28.79 2.27 12.61
N ILE A 271 -29.26 2.53 13.82
CA ILE A 271 -28.44 3.07 14.92
C ILE A 271 -28.33 2.02 16.02
N THR A 272 -27.13 1.77 16.52
CA THR A 272 -26.88 0.87 17.63
C THR A 272 -26.52 1.66 18.88
N LEU A 273 -27.24 1.41 19.97
CA LEU A 273 -26.98 2.00 21.28
C LEU A 273 -26.20 1.01 22.14
N MET A 274 -25.19 1.52 22.83
CA MET A 274 -24.39 0.75 23.80
C MET A 274 -24.26 1.55 25.09
N ASP A 275 -24.45 0.87 26.23
CA ASP A 275 -24.22 1.49 27.54
C ASP A 275 -22.73 1.77 27.73
N ALA A 276 -22.39 2.95 28.16
CA ALA A 276 -21.04 3.39 28.42
C ALA A 276 -20.94 4.13 29.74
N LYS A 277 -19.79 4.07 30.39
CA LYS A 277 -19.52 4.79 31.64
C LYS A 277 -18.32 5.69 31.50
N GLY A 278 -18.47 6.94 31.85
CA GLY A 278 -17.37 7.88 31.88
C GLY A 278 -16.41 7.54 33.01
N TYR A 279 -15.16 7.18 32.69
CA TYR A 279 -14.18 6.78 33.70
C TYR A 279 -13.88 7.90 34.70
N TYR A 280 -13.68 9.12 34.23
CA TYR A 280 -13.40 10.28 35.09
C TYR A 280 -14.63 10.84 35.79
N SER A 281 -15.73 10.97 35.06
CA SER A 281 -16.98 11.56 35.58
C SER A 281 -17.82 10.59 36.40
N ASN A 282 -17.52 9.28 36.33
CA ASN A 282 -18.29 8.17 36.88
C ASN A 282 -19.78 8.25 36.53
N SER A 283 -20.13 8.95 35.45
CA SER A 283 -21.49 9.15 34.97
C SER A 283 -21.82 8.13 33.87
N ASP A 284 -23.07 7.69 33.88
CA ASP A 284 -23.59 6.85 32.81
C ASP A 284 -23.73 7.67 31.53
N LYS A 285 -23.33 7.08 30.44
CA LYS A 285 -23.38 7.65 29.08
C LYS A 285 -23.88 6.59 28.12
N THR A 286 -24.30 7.02 26.94
CA THR A 286 -24.63 6.10 25.86
C THR A 286 -23.66 6.33 24.70
N ALA A 287 -23.09 5.27 24.18
CA ALA A 287 -22.32 5.29 22.95
C ALA A 287 -23.25 4.89 21.79
N ILE A 288 -23.36 5.77 20.81
CA ILE A 288 -24.17 5.61 19.60
C ILE A 288 -23.22 5.21 18.48
N TYR A 289 -23.49 4.09 17.84
CA TYR A 289 -22.76 3.62 16.65
C TYR A 289 -23.68 3.69 15.43
N ILE A 290 -23.21 4.35 14.39
CA ILE A 290 -23.88 4.57 13.14
C ILE A 290 -22.93 4.34 11.96
#